data_180a51ccd122ee6ef78c05fd50fba53a
#
_entry.id   180a51ccd122ee6ef78c05fd50fba53a
#
_cell.length_a   1.000
_cell.length_b   1.000
_cell.length_c   1.000
_cell.angle_alpha   90.00
_cell.angle_beta   90.00
_cell.angle_gamma   90.00
#
_symmetry.space_group_name_H-M   'P 1'
#
loop_
_entity.id
_entity.type
_entity.pdbx_description
1 polymer ?
#
loop_
_entity_poly.entity_id
_entity_poly.type
_entity_poly.pdbx_seq_one_letter_code
_entity_poly.pdbx_strand_id
1 'polypeptide(L)'
;MDKKIWSLMEAREVLPLVKEITSEYYIESSTLASEIRTKVLPENILEEKEEKISQLVQKWSNEILALGMDVKGLWLVDFDHGNGYYCWTWGEEDVLYEHGYNDGFRSRKLIENKKEESDDGNQ
;
A
#
# COMPACT_ATOMS: atom_id res chain seq x y z
N MET A 1 -18.48 -10.92 -5.08
CA MET A 1 -17.50 -10.50 -6.03
C MET A 1 -16.21 -11.22 -5.86
N ASP A 2 -15.65 -11.67 -6.95
CA ASP A 2 -14.46 -12.49 -6.87
C ASP A 2 -13.26 -11.67 -6.53
N LYS A 3 -12.41 -12.23 -5.72
CA LYS A 3 -11.20 -11.59 -5.34
C LYS A 3 -10.17 -11.78 -6.43
N LYS A 4 -9.42 -10.73 -6.70
CA LYS A 4 -8.37 -10.84 -7.70
C LYS A 4 -7.16 -11.54 -7.10
N ILE A 5 -6.60 -12.45 -7.87
CA ILE A 5 -5.33 -13.10 -7.53
C ILE A 5 -4.28 -12.52 -8.49
N TRP A 6 -3.19 -12.03 -7.93
CA TRP A 6 -2.19 -11.29 -8.67
C TRP A 6 -0.93 -12.11 -8.91
N SER A 7 -0.40 -12.03 -10.12
CA SER A 7 0.97 -12.49 -10.34
C SER A 7 1.92 -11.36 -9.97
N LEU A 8 3.19 -11.69 -9.79
CA LEU A 8 4.18 -10.66 -9.49
C LEU A 8 4.28 -9.65 -10.64
N MET A 9 4.23 -10.15 -11.86
CA MET A 9 4.27 -9.27 -13.03
C MET A 9 3.09 -8.31 -13.02
N GLU A 10 1.89 -8.80 -12.75
CA GLU A 10 0.71 -7.94 -12.71
C GLU A 10 0.82 -6.90 -11.59
N ALA A 11 1.31 -7.32 -10.42
CA ALA A 11 1.47 -6.40 -9.31
C ALA A 11 2.44 -5.28 -9.68
N ARG A 12 3.55 -5.64 -10.32
CA ARG A 12 4.54 -4.65 -10.72
C ARG A 12 4.05 -3.76 -11.86
N GLU A 13 3.21 -4.29 -12.74
CA GLU A 13 2.67 -3.49 -13.82
C GLU A 13 1.69 -2.45 -13.34
N VAL A 14 0.92 -2.75 -12.31
CA VAL A 14 -0.07 -1.80 -11.81
C VAL A 14 0.54 -0.83 -10.81
N LEU A 15 1.75 -1.12 -10.32
CA LEU A 15 2.34 -0.32 -9.26
C LEU A 15 2.48 1.17 -9.60
N PRO A 16 2.86 1.56 -10.84
CA PRO A 16 2.93 3.00 -11.13
C PRO A 16 1.60 3.71 -10.88
N LEU A 17 0.48 3.08 -11.20
CA LEU A 17 -0.82 3.66 -10.93
C LEU A 17 -1.08 3.74 -9.42
N VAL A 18 -0.71 2.69 -8.69
CA VAL A 18 -0.86 2.67 -7.24
C VAL A 18 -0.04 3.80 -6.61
N LYS A 19 1.19 3.99 -7.11
CA LYS A 19 2.04 5.07 -6.61
C LYS A 19 1.42 6.44 -6.89
N GLU A 20 0.86 6.62 -8.08
CA GLU A 20 0.27 7.89 -8.44
C GLU A 20 -0.92 8.21 -7.54
N ILE A 21 -1.81 7.25 -7.35
CA ILE A 21 -2.96 7.43 -6.48
C ILE A 21 -2.50 7.71 -5.05
N THR A 22 -1.57 6.90 -4.56
CA THR A 22 -1.11 7.01 -3.18
C THR A 22 -0.42 8.36 -2.94
N SER A 23 0.37 8.81 -3.91
CA SER A 23 1.09 10.06 -3.79
C SER A 23 0.16 11.24 -3.52
N GLU A 24 -0.95 11.30 -4.22
CA GLU A 24 -1.88 12.42 -4.05
C GLU A 24 -2.41 12.47 -2.63
N TYR A 25 -2.86 11.34 -2.12
CA TYR A 25 -3.44 11.30 -0.78
C TYR A 25 -2.38 11.42 0.30
N TYR A 26 -1.21 10.85 0.04
CA TYR A 26 -0.11 10.90 1.01
C TYR A 26 0.36 12.33 1.22
N ILE A 27 0.54 13.08 0.15
CA ILE A 27 1.06 14.44 0.25
C ILE A 27 0.09 15.31 1.03
N GLU A 28 -1.18 15.27 0.70
CA GLU A 28 -2.15 16.09 1.39
C GLU A 28 -2.29 15.68 2.86
N SER A 29 -2.34 14.40 3.13
CA SER A 29 -2.45 13.90 4.51
C SER A 29 -1.22 14.26 5.32
N SER A 30 -0.04 14.16 4.72
CA SER A 30 1.21 14.49 5.42
C SER A 30 1.29 15.96 5.75
N THR A 31 0.81 16.81 4.85
CA THR A 31 0.80 18.25 5.11
C THR A 31 -0.08 18.55 6.31
N LEU A 32 -1.28 17.97 6.35
CA LEU A 32 -2.18 18.17 7.47
C LEU A 32 -1.58 17.62 8.77
N ALA A 33 -0.98 16.45 8.70
CA ALA A 33 -0.37 15.84 9.89
C ALA A 33 0.78 16.71 10.40
N SER A 34 1.54 17.30 9.49
CA SER A 34 2.63 18.18 9.89
C SER A 34 2.10 19.43 10.59
N GLU A 35 1.00 19.98 10.10
CA GLU A 35 0.40 21.15 10.74
C GLU A 35 -0.08 20.81 12.15
N ILE A 36 -0.68 19.65 12.31
CA ILE A 36 -1.12 19.20 13.64
C ILE A 36 0.07 19.06 14.58
N ARG A 37 1.17 18.51 14.08
CA ARG A 37 2.33 18.22 14.91
C ARG A 37 3.11 19.49 15.29
N THR A 38 3.15 20.48 14.38
CA THR A 38 4.06 21.60 14.56
C THR A 38 3.40 22.90 14.98
N LYS A 39 2.07 22.95 15.03
CA LYS A 39 1.36 24.19 15.36
C LYS A 39 0.47 23.99 16.57
N VAL A 40 0.26 25.06 17.31
CA VAL A 40 -0.72 25.05 18.40
C VAL A 40 -2.03 25.48 17.77
N LEU A 41 -2.99 24.56 17.71
CA LEU A 41 -4.24 24.79 17.01
C LEU A 41 -5.42 24.78 18.01
N PRO A 42 -6.42 25.64 17.78
CA PRO A 42 -7.66 25.53 18.54
C PRO A 42 -8.26 24.14 18.34
N GLU A 43 -8.99 23.69 19.36
CA GLU A 43 -9.48 22.31 19.32
C GLU A 43 -10.37 22.04 18.11
N ASN A 44 -11.24 22.97 17.74
CA ASN A 44 -12.12 22.76 16.61
C ASN A 44 -11.35 22.65 15.29
N ILE A 45 -10.25 23.38 15.16
CA ILE A 45 -9.43 23.32 13.96
C ILE A 45 -8.65 21.99 13.93
N LEU A 46 -8.16 21.58 15.09
CA LEU A 46 -7.49 20.30 15.21
C LEU A 46 -8.41 19.16 14.78
N GLU A 47 -9.64 19.17 15.27
CA GLU A 47 -10.60 18.14 14.94
C GLU A 47 -10.92 18.14 13.45
N GLU A 48 -11.04 19.32 12.83
CA GLU A 48 -11.30 19.41 11.40
C GLU A 48 -10.17 18.77 10.60
N LYS A 49 -8.93 19.05 11.00
CA LYS A 49 -7.79 18.51 10.28
C LYS A 49 -7.69 17.00 10.45
N GLU A 50 -7.96 16.51 11.65
CA GLU A 50 -7.94 15.08 11.89
C GLU A 50 -9.03 14.37 11.08
N GLU A 51 -10.19 14.98 11.00
CA GLU A 51 -11.29 14.43 10.21
C GLU A 51 -10.93 14.41 8.74
N LYS A 52 -10.29 15.47 8.26
CA LYS A 52 -9.89 15.54 6.86
C LYS A 52 -8.89 14.43 6.53
N ILE A 53 -7.92 14.18 7.42
CA ILE A 53 -6.96 13.10 7.20
C ILE A 53 -7.69 11.77 7.13
N SER A 54 -8.63 11.55 8.05
CA SER A 54 -9.39 10.31 8.06
C SER A 54 -10.13 10.10 6.74
N GLN A 55 -10.75 11.17 6.22
CA GLN A 55 -11.47 11.09 4.97
C GLN A 55 -10.54 10.80 3.78
N LEU A 56 -9.35 11.42 3.79
CA LEU A 56 -8.39 11.19 2.72
C LEU A 56 -7.90 9.75 2.72
N VAL A 57 -7.60 9.22 3.89
CA VAL A 57 -7.15 7.83 4.01
C VAL A 57 -8.26 6.88 3.57
N GLN A 58 -9.50 7.18 3.93
CA GLN A 58 -10.61 6.33 3.53
C GLN A 58 -10.79 6.33 2.00
N LYS A 59 -10.68 7.52 1.39
CA LYS A 59 -10.81 7.60 -0.05
C LYS A 59 -9.68 6.85 -0.75
N TRP A 60 -8.46 7.00 -0.25
CA TRP A 60 -7.33 6.27 -0.80
C TRP A 60 -7.60 4.77 -0.73
N SER A 61 -8.00 4.30 0.45
CA SER A 61 -8.27 2.88 0.66
C SER A 61 -9.32 2.38 -0.32
N ASN A 62 -10.38 3.16 -0.50
CA ASN A 62 -11.46 2.75 -1.41
C ASN A 62 -10.96 2.63 -2.85
N GLU A 63 -10.10 3.55 -3.29
CA GLU A 63 -9.58 3.47 -4.65
C GLU A 63 -8.68 2.27 -4.84
N ILE A 64 -7.84 1.97 -3.85
CA ILE A 64 -6.96 0.81 -3.94
C ILE A 64 -7.77 -0.49 -3.93
N LEU A 65 -8.75 -0.57 -3.04
CA LEU A 65 -9.60 -1.76 -2.99
C LEU A 65 -10.34 -1.97 -4.30
N ALA A 66 -10.77 -0.89 -4.94
CA ALA A 66 -11.50 -0.98 -6.21
C ALA A 66 -10.62 -1.54 -7.32
N LEU A 67 -9.30 -1.42 -7.21
CA LEU A 67 -8.38 -2.00 -8.19
C LEU A 67 -8.11 -3.47 -7.94
N GLY A 68 -8.56 -4.01 -6.80
CA GLY A 68 -8.43 -5.43 -6.52
C GLY A 68 -7.36 -5.80 -5.52
N MET A 69 -6.70 -4.81 -4.90
CA MET A 69 -5.72 -5.09 -3.86
C MET A 69 -6.36 -4.96 -2.49
N ASP A 70 -5.64 -5.40 -1.47
CA ASP A 70 -6.07 -5.27 -0.09
C ASP A 70 -5.28 -4.15 0.59
N VAL A 71 -5.91 -3.50 1.55
CA VAL A 71 -5.27 -2.47 2.35
C VAL A 71 -5.25 -2.97 3.78
N LYS A 72 -4.05 -3.24 4.30
CA LYS A 72 -3.91 -3.79 5.63
C LYS A 72 -3.35 -2.77 6.62
N GLY A 73 -2.94 -1.63 6.15
CA GLY A 73 -2.42 -0.57 7.00
C GLY A 73 -2.25 0.70 6.21
N LEU A 74 -1.83 1.76 6.90
CA LEU A 74 -1.71 3.06 6.29
C LEU A 74 -0.61 3.05 5.24
N TRP A 75 -0.97 3.41 4.02
CA TRP A 75 -0.09 3.48 2.84
C TRP A 75 0.55 2.14 2.51
N LEU A 76 -0.11 1.05 2.91
CA LEU A 76 0.40 -0.30 2.72
C LEU A 76 -0.59 -1.08 1.88
N VAL A 77 -0.12 -1.68 0.80
CA VAL A 77 -0.95 -2.37 -0.18
C VAL A 77 -0.49 -3.81 -0.31
N ASP A 78 -1.43 -4.73 -0.19
CA ASP A 78 -1.16 -6.15 -0.32
C ASP A 78 -1.85 -6.69 -1.56
N PHE A 79 -1.13 -7.50 -2.32
CA PHE A 79 -1.64 -8.14 -3.54
C PHE A 79 -1.75 -9.63 -3.26
N ASP A 80 -2.96 -10.14 -3.17
CA ASP A 80 -3.19 -11.56 -2.89
C ASP A 80 -2.68 -12.37 -4.07
N HIS A 81 -1.74 -13.29 -3.83
CA HIS A 81 -1.19 -14.10 -4.92
C HIS A 81 -1.59 -15.56 -4.82
N GLY A 82 -2.52 -15.87 -3.92
CA GLY A 82 -3.05 -17.23 -3.82
C GLY A 82 -2.43 -18.04 -2.70
N ASN A 83 -1.19 -17.74 -2.33
CA ASN A 83 -0.51 -18.40 -1.22
C ASN A 83 -0.03 -17.42 -0.18
N GLY A 84 -0.43 -16.19 -0.30
CA GLY A 84 -0.04 -15.10 0.59
C GLY A 84 -0.18 -13.80 -0.16
N TYR A 85 0.58 -12.80 0.25
CA TYR A 85 0.50 -11.48 -0.34
C TYR A 85 1.86 -10.99 -0.77
N TYR A 86 1.93 -10.37 -1.96
CA TYR A 86 3.01 -9.45 -2.28
C TYR A 86 2.66 -8.16 -1.55
N CYS A 87 3.66 -7.46 -1.03
CA CYS A 87 3.41 -6.33 -0.15
C CYS A 87 4.24 -5.13 -0.57
N TRP A 88 3.59 -3.99 -0.65
CA TRP A 88 4.23 -2.72 -0.99
C TRP A 88 3.79 -1.64 -0.02
N THR A 89 4.70 -0.77 0.37
CA THR A 89 4.33 0.40 1.14
C THR A 89 4.98 1.63 0.53
N TRP A 90 4.37 2.79 0.80
CA TRP A 90 4.84 4.05 0.24
C TRP A 90 6.33 4.24 0.55
N GLY A 91 7.10 4.61 -0.47
CA GLY A 91 8.54 4.79 -0.35
C GLY A 91 9.33 3.67 -0.98
N GLU A 92 8.73 2.51 -1.20
CA GLU A 92 9.41 1.40 -1.86
C GLU A 92 9.28 1.57 -3.36
N GLU A 93 10.37 1.33 -4.08
CA GLU A 93 10.35 1.63 -5.51
C GLU A 93 9.71 0.54 -6.35
N ASP A 94 9.57 -0.67 -5.81
CA ASP A 94 8.97 -1.75 -6.55
C ASP A 94 8.31 -2.71 -5.58
N VAL A 95 7.62 -3.72 -6.10
CA VAL A 95 7.05 -4.79 -5.28
C VAL A 95 8.18 -5.76 -5.01
N LEU A 96 8.73 -5.68 -3.80
CA LEU A 96 9.95 -6.42 -3.44
C LEU A 96 9.74 -7.43 -2.32
N TYR A 97 8.60 -7.39 -1.64
CA TYR A 97 8.39 -8.18 -0.43
C TYR A 97 7.13 -9.00 -0.51
N GLU A 98 7.07 -10.05 0.28
CA GLU A 98 5.87 -10.88 0.41
C GLU A 98 5.74 -11.37 1.84
N HIS A 99 4.52 -11.76 2.20
CA HIS A 99 4.27 -12.38 3.50
C HIS A 99 3.06 -13.29 3.39
N GLY A 100 2.89 -14.18 4.36
CA GLY A 100 1.78 -15.12 4.34
C GLY A 100 0.48 -14.47 4.75
N TYR A 101 -0.61 -15.20 4.57
CA TYR A 101 -1.94 -14.68 4.90
C TYR A 101 -2.07 -14.33 6.37
N ASN A 102 -1.42 -15.08 7.23
CA ASN A 102 -1.51 -14.85 8.66
C ASN A 102 -0.36 -14.07 9.22
N ASP A 103 0.53 -13.59 8.36
CA ASP A 103 1.68 -12.81 8.79
C ASP A 103 1.43 -11.35 8.51
N GLY A 104 2.05 -10.48 9.26
CA GLY A 104 1.88 -9.06 9.06
C GLY A 104 3.08 -8.43 8.40
N PHE A 105 3.05 -7.10 8.37
CA PHE A 105 4.08 -6.29 7.74
C PHE A 105 5.47 -6.63 8.29
N ARG A 106 5.57 -6.91 9.58
CA ARG A 106 6.86 -7.16 10.20
C ARG A 106 7.47 -8.49 9.79
N SER A 107 6.67 -9.38 9.23
CA SER A 107 7.16 -10.69 8.81
C SER A 107 7.45 -10.76 7.33
N ARG A 108 7.51 -9.61 6.67
CA ARG A 108 7.77 -9.58 5.23
C ARG A 108 9.16 -10.12 4.93
N LYS A 109 9.28 -10.80 3.80
CA LYS A 109 10.55 -11.28 3.29
C LYS A 109 10.72 -10.80 1.88
N LEU A 110 11.96 -10.66 1.45
CA LEU A 110 12.23 -10.33 0.06
C LEU A 110 11.72 -11.44 -0.84
N ILE A 111 11.12 -11.08 -1.95
CA ILE A 111 10.71 -12.02 -2.95
C ILE A 111 11.97 -12.59 -3.58
N GLU A 112 12.00 -13.93 -3.74
CA GLU A 112 13.20 -14.57 -4.24
C GLU A 112 13.19 -14.54 -5.74
N ASN A 113 13.77 -13.47 -6.29
CA ASN A 113 13.79 -13.32 -7.72
C ASN A 113 14.51 -14.40 -8.45
N LYS A 114 15.50 -15.00 -7.83
CA LYS A 114 16.21 -16.01 -8.56
C LYS A 114 15.34 -17.22 -8.81
N LYS A 115 14.32 -17.46 -8.05
CA LYS A 115 13.41 -18.48 -8.40
C LYS A 115 12.79 -18.22 -9.73
N GLU A 116 12.50 -17.00 -10.00
CA GLU A 116 11.91 -16.64 -11.25
C GLU A 116 12.89 -16.81 -12.36
N GLU A 117 14.13 -16.47 -12.12
CA GLU A 117 15.13 -16.60 -13.13
C GLU A 117 15.46 -18.03 -13.41
N SER A 118 15.64 -18.80 -12.35
CA SER A 118 16.08 -20.13 -12.57
C SER A 118 15.05 -20.98 -13.12
N ASP A 119 13.93 -20.65 -12.88
CA ASP A 119 12.96 -21.41 -13.43
C ASP A 119 12.91 -21.25 -14.78
N ASP A 120 13.66 -20.53 -15.04
CA ASP A 120 13.78 -20.39 -16.27
C ASP A 120 14.66 -21.11 -16.61
N GLY A 121 14.88 -21.81 -15.91
CA GLY A 121 15.35 -22.26 -16.14
C GLY A 121 15.96 -22.91 -16.27
N ASN A 122 16.11 -23.16 -15.67
CA ASN A 122 16.51 -23.54 -15.57
C ASN A 122 16.90 -23.86 -15.73
N GLN A 123 16.94 -23.74 -15.66
CA GLN A 123 17.27 -23.59 -15.45
C GLN A 123 17.31 -23.80 -15.60
#